data_a26e1a29f6a4f102b48864392622768d
#
_entry.id   a26e1a29f6a4f102b48864392622768d
#
_cell.length_a   1.000
_cell.length_b   1.000
_cell.length_c   1.000
_cell.angle_alpha   90.00
_cell.angle_beta   90.00
_cell.angle_gamma   90.00
#
_symmetry.space_group_name_H-M   'P 1'
#
loop_
_entity.id
_entity.type
_entity.pdbx_description
1 polymer ?
#
loop_
_entity_poly.entity_id
_entity_poly.type
_entity_poly.pdbx_seq_one_letter_code
_entity_poly.pdbx_strand_id
1 'polypeptide(L)'
;MFRSPSIHTSIMADQITPERSIDEKHPYTSGSEPAHAPGLTTEDYEGKPTEEERKTLRRVPGSLPTIAYLICVVEFCERASYYGCQPLFSNFVNRPLPVGGNGYGAPPSGTQQTAGALGMGTVKANAVSQSFSLLCYALPLVFGYLADAKTGRFKLICWGVLLFGIAHVLLVGASAPGLLSSGAAKGPFFVSVYLLAVGSGIFKPNVSPLLLDQMPETVPVVVTTKKGEKVIIDPEASTERVMLWFYLLINIGGFMGVATAYCEKYIGWWLAFLIPLILYIPLPALLWYLRKRLVLHPPGGSDLPNVFKVLSICFRAGGIKRIGRHGFWEPAKPSVIAAKGTGYATCWDDQFVEDVRRTFQATGIFCFFPIQYLNDNGIGSAASYLTTMLTTNGVPNDVISNFNSLSIILMAPVLNYGLYPLLRKFHISYGPVARMTTGLALSTLGGVGYTVLNAYAYKLGPCGKFGSSETCVDADGVSLVAPITIWWVAIPYAIGGISELFINVPAYGIAYSRAPPNMRGLVSAINLFSTAIAYLIGLACSAVIKDPYLTWDFGGCAIAGGILTVIFWFMFKHIDNEEYTLSQRDDHHVTQQGHDPEMDGHNSHNPVIGTDPDKVYEYEKKGEKVPTLH
;
A
#
# COMPACT_ATOMS: atom_id res chain seq x y z
N MET A 1 -45.42 21.24 3.30
CA MET A 1 -45.00 22.46 2.60
C MET A 1 -43.62 22.85 3.12
N PHE A 2 -42.54 22.28 2.53
CA PHE A 2 -41.17 22.84 2.53
C PHE A 2 -40.45 22.16 1.38
N ARG A 3 -40.17 22.92 0.32
CA ARG A 3 -39.37 22.47 -0.84
C ARG A 3 -37.91 22.56 -0.48
N SER A 4 -37.21 21.44 -0.68
CA SER A 4 -35.73 21.34 -0.69
C SER A 4 -35.21 21.76 -2.06
N PRO A 5 -34.13 22.55 -2.16
CA PRO A 5 -33.48 22.82 -3.43
C PRO A 5 -32.52 21.64 -3.79
N SER A 6 -32.77 21.07 -4.94
CA SER A 6 -31.92 20.09 -5.59
C SER A 6 -30.60 20.74 -6.03
N ILE A 7 -29.50 20.33 -5.42
CA ILE A 7 -28.15 20.62 -5.93
C ILE A 7 -27.86 19.58 -7.03
N HIS A 8 -27.98 19.99 -8.27
CA HIS A 8 -27.48 19.30 -9.44
C HIS A 8 -25.94 19.35 -9.43
N THR A 9 -25.30 18.32 -8.92
CA THR A 9 -23.88 18.03 -9.21
C THR A 9 -23.83 17.30 -10.54
N SER A 10 -23.74 18.06 -11.62
CA SER A 10 -23.46 17.57 -12.96
C SER A 10 -22.01 17.10 -13.03
N ILE A 11 -21.76 15.83 -12.72
CA ILE A 11 -20.53 15.15 -13.11
C ILE A 11 -20.70 14.79 -14.59
N MET A 12 -20.28 15.70 -15.48
CA MET A 12 -20.19 15.41 -16.91
C MET A 12 -19.10 14.35 -17.14
N ALA A 13 -19.53 13.12 -17.32
CA ALA A 13 -18.74 12.11 -17.99
C ALA A 13 -18.79 12.40 -19.50
N ASP A 14 -17.83 13.18 -20.01
CA ASP A 14 -17.63 13.33 -21.44
C ASP A 14 -17.18 11.97 -22.03
N GLN A 15 -18.12 11.26 -22.65
CA GLN A 15 -17.82 10.06 -23.43
C GLN A 15 -17.09 10.46 -24.71
N ILE A 16 -15.79 10.20 -24.75
CA ILE A 16 -14.97 10.27 -25.96
C ILE A 16 -15.05 8.86 -26.59
N THR A 17 -15.88 8.70 -27.62
CA THR A 17 -15.86 7.51 -28.48
C THR A 17 -15.14 7.87 -29.77
N PRO A 18 -14.00 7.29 -30.08
CA PRO A 18 -13.50 7.28 -31.45
C PRO A 18 -14.26 6.18 -32.21
N GLU A 19 -15.02 6.54 -33.25
CA GLU A 19 -15.43 5.58 -34.26
C GLU A 19 -14.17 5.11 -35.00
N ARG A 20 -13.70 3.92 -34.67
CA ARG A 20 -12.81 3.14 -35.52
C ARG A 20 -13.53 1.86 -35.87
N SER A 21 -13.85 1.71 -37.15
CA SER A 21 -14.29 0.45 -37.75
C SER A 21 -13.20 -0.62 -37.54
N ILE A 22 -13.57 -1.68 -36.82
CA ILE A 22 -12.72 -2.86 -36.64
C ILE A 22 -13.04 -3.78 -37.83
N ASP A 23 -12.19 -3.74 -38.84
CA ASP A 23 -11.97 -4.86 -39.75
C ASP A 23 -10.50 -4.82 -40.16
N GLU A 24 -9.74 -5.80 -39.66
CA GLU A 24 -8.79 -6.58 -40.42
C GLU A 24 -7.94 -7.46 -39.50
N LYS A 25 -8.09 -8.74 -39.72
CA LYS A 25 -7.25 -9.80 -39.15
C LYS A 25 -5.87 -9.77 -39.80
N HIS A 26 -4.81 -9.51 -39.03
CA HIS A 26 -3.46 -9.87 -39.48
C HIS A 26 -2.96 -11.12 -38.73
N PRO A 27 -2.39 -12.10 -39.46
CA PRO A 27 -1.84 -13.31 -38.88
C PRO A 27 -0.45 -13.04 -38.27
N TYR A 28 -0.26 -13.46 -37.05
CA TYR A 28 1.04 -13.47 -36.38
C TYR A 28 1.99 -14.47 -37.01
N THR A 29 3.09 -14.01 -37.57
CA THR A 29 4.26 -14.83 -37.89
C THR A 29 5.16 -14.95 -36.67
N SER A 30 5.48 -16.18 -36.31
CA SER A 30 6.41 -16.57 -35.27
C SER A 30 7.84 -16.16 -35.61
N GLY A 31 8.41 -15.25 -34.83
CA GLY A 31 9.83 -14.91 -34.81
C GLY A 31 10.24 -14.58 -33.39
N SER A 32 11.05 -15.44 -32.80
CA SER A 32 11.55 -15.35 -31.44
C SER A 32 12.63 -14.29 -31.29
N GLU A 33 12.31 -13.17 -30.64
CA GLU A 33 13.28 -12.33 -29.94
C GLU A 33 12.72 -11.93 -28.56
N PRO A 34 13.52 -11.86 -27.49
CA PRO A 34 13.03 -11.52 -26.17
C PRO A 34 12.64 -10.05 -26.12
N ALA A 35 11.37 -9.78 -25.78
CA ALA A 35 10.84 -8.44 -25.63
C ALA A 35 11.55 -7.71 -24.49
N HIS A 36 12.46 -6.81 -24.82
CA HIS A 36 12.90 -5.75 -23.93
C HIS A 36 11.72 -4.89 -23.51
N ALA A 37 11.66 -4.52 -22.23
CA ALA A 37 10.73 -3.51 -21.73
C ALA A 37 10.85 -2.24 -22.62
N PRO A 38 9.73 -1.56 -22.96
CA PRO A 38 9.79 -0.40 -23.84
C PRO A 38 10.54 0.75 -23.18
N GLY A 39 11.85 0.83 -23.47
CA GLY A 39 12.55 2.10 -23.42
C GLY A 39 11.89 3.01 -24.45
N LEU A 40 11.78 4.31 -24.17
CA LEU A 40 11.29 5.33 -25.09
C LEU A 40 11.95 5.13 -26.47
N THR A 41 11.23 4.47 -27.37
CA THR A 41 11.64 4.38 -28.77
C THR A 41 11.42 5.76 -29.38
N THR A 42 12.48 6.30 -29.98
CA THR A 42 12.47 7.56 -30.76
C THR A 42 11.75 7.38 -32.11
N GLU A 43 11.01 6.28 -32.30
CA GLU A 43 10.25 6.02 -33.52
C GLU A 43 9.06 6.97 -33.63
N ASP A 44 8.87 7.54 -34.83
CA ASP A 44 7.73 8.38 -35.14
C ASP A 44 6.47 7.49 -35.22
N TYR A 45 5.48 7.82 -34.38
CA TYR A 45 4.17 7.17 -34.38
C TYR A 45 3.09 8.20 -34.72
N GLU A 46 1.96 7.73 -35.28
CA GLU A 46 0.85 8.57 -35.67
C GLU A 46 0.23 9.29 -34.47
N GLY A 47 0.12 10.62 -34.52
CA GLY A 47 -0.37 11.46 -33.43
C GLY A 47 0.64 11.77 -32.35
N LYS A 48 1.95 11.57 -32.59
CA LYS A 48 3.03 11.99 -31.67
C LYS A 48 2.98 13.50 -31.47
N PRO A 49 2.91 14.00 -30.23
CA PRO A 49 2.94 15.43 -29.98
C PRO A 49 4.29 16.04 -30.33
N THR A 50 4.29 17.16 -31.05
CA THR A 50 5.47 17.97 -31.29
C THR A 50 5.96 18.64 -30.01
N GLU A 51 7.21 19.12 -29.98
CA GLU A 51 7.76 19.83 -28.80
C GLU A 51 6.94 21.09 -28.45
N GLU A 52 6.39 21.80 -29.45
CA GLU A 52 5.51 22.94 -29.24
C GLU A 52 4.15 22.50 -28.67
N GLU A 53 3.57 21.43 -29.20
CA GLU A 53 2.31 20.88 -28.71
C GLU A 53 2.45 20.34 -27.27
N ARG A 54 3.57 19.75 -26.91
CA ARG A 54 3.86 19.32 -25.53
C ARG A 54 3.87 20.46 -24.52
N LYS A 55 4.29 21.67 -24.93
CA LYS A 55 4.35 22.87 -24.10
C LYS A 55 3.02 23.63 -24.05
N THR A 56 2.23 23.57 -25.12
CA THR A 56 1.03 24.42 -25.28
C THR A 56 -0.30 23.68 -25.04
N LEU A 57 -0.38 22.39 -25.38
CA LEU A 57 -1.60 21.62 -25.25
C LEU A 57 -1.83 21.07 -23.84
N ARG A 58 -3.07 21.09 -23.43
CA ARG A 58 -3.49 20.51 -22.14
C ARG A 58 -3.41 18.98 -22.17
N ARG A 59 -2.76 18.40 -21.17
CA ARG A 59 -2.73 16.95 -20.97
C ARG A 59 -4.00 16.49 -20.28
N VAL A 60 -4.62 15.45 -20.80
CA VAL A 60 -5.86 14.87 -20.28
C VAL A 60 -5.76 13.36 -20.22
N PRO A 61 -6.42 12.71 -19.25
CA PRO A 61 -6.53 11.26 -19.23
C PRO A 61 -7.40 10.77 -20.38
N GLY A 62 -7.02 9.65 -20.99
CA GLY A 62 -7.81 8.95 -22.00
C GLY A 62 -9.09 8.34 -21.45
N SER A 63 -9.91 7.77 -22.33
CA SER A 63 -11.12 7.05 -21.93
C SER A 63 -10.75 5.70 -21.30
N LEU A 64 -11.25 5.43 -20.09
CA LEU A 64 -11.03 4.14 -19.45
C LEU A 64 -11.91 3.06 -20.11
N PRO A 65 -11.34 1.92 -20.49
CA PRO A 65 -12.12 0.81 -21.05
C PRO A 65 -13.04 0.22 -19.98
N THR A 66 -14.21 -0.29 -20.38
CA THR A 66 -15.17 -0.94 -19.47
C THR A 66 -14.54 -2.10 -18.69
N ILE A 67 -13.58 -2.79 -19.32
CA ILE A 67 -12.83 -3.89 -18.68
C ILE A 67 -12.07 -3.40 -17.46
N ALA A 68 -11.46 -2.21 -17.50
CA ALA A 68 -10.74 -1.64 -16.35
C ALA A 68 -11.69 -1.41 -15.16
N TYR A 69 -12.89 -0.86 -15.39
CA TYR A 69 -13.89 -0.71 -14.33
C TYR A 69 -14.33 -2.07 -13.75
N LEU A 70 -14.51 -3.09 -14.60
CA LEU A 70 -14.88 -4.44 -14.13
C LEU A 70 -13.78 -5.09 -13.28
N ILE A 71 -12.51 -4.85 -13.59
CA ILE A 71 -11.39 -5.30 -12.75
C ILE A 71 -11.38 -4.54 -11.42
N CYS A 72 -11.69 -3.26 -11.41
CA CYS A 72 -11.86 -2.51 -10.16
C CYS A 72 -13.01 -3.08 -9.30
N VAL A 73 -14.10 -3.58 -9.91
CA VAL A 73 -15.19 -4.27 -9.20
C VAL A 73 -14.73 -5.64 -8.68
N VAL A 74 -13.87 -6.36 -9.43
CA VAL A 74 -13.25 -7.61 -8.94
C VAL A 74 -12.44 -7.36 -7.67
N GLU A 75 -11.63 -6.29 -7.65
CA GLU A 75 -10.89 -5.87 -6.44
C GLU A 75 -11.84 -5.50 -5.30
N PHE A 76 -12.89 -4.70 -5.59
CA PHE A 76 -13.91 -4.35 -4.58
C PHE A 76 -14.51 -5.60 -3.92
N CYS A 77 -14.92 -6.61 -4.68
CA CYS A 77 -15.52 -7.84 -4.14
C CYS A 77 -14.54 -8.58 -3.21
N GLU A 78 -13.28 -8.67 -3.61
CA GLU A 78 -12.25 -9.31 -2.79
C GLU A 78 -11.95 -8.49 -1.53
N ARG A 79 -11.74 -7.16 -1.65
CA ARG A 79 -11.48 -6.29 -0.51
C ARG A 79 -12.67 -6.24 0.45
N ALA A 80 -13.91 -6.14 -0.05
CA ALA A 80 -15.11 -6.14 0.78
C ALA A 80 -15.24 -7.43 1.59
N SER A 81 -14.93 -8.58 0.99
CA SER A 81 -14.96 -9.86 1.71
C SER A 81 -13.79 -10.00 2.68
N TYR A 82 -12.59 -9.53 2.32
CA TYR A 82 -11.40 -9.53 3.18
C TYR A 82 -11.60 -8.68 4.43
N TYR A 83 -11.93 -7.39 4.26
CA TYR A 83 -12.15 -6.47 5.38
C TYR A 83 -13.43 -6.77 6.17
N GLY A 84 -14.39 -7.48 5.56
CA GLY A 84 -15.55 -8.00 6.26
C GLY A 84 -15.23 -9.13 7.24
N CYS A 85 -14.11 -9.85 7.06
CA CYS A 85 -13.73 -10.98 7.94
C CYS A 85 -12.57 -10.64 8.88
N GLN A 86 -11.53 -9.99 8.37
CA GLN A 86 -10.24 -9.86 9.06
C GLN A 86 -10.33 -9.20 10.44
N PRO A 87 -11.06 -8.11 10.66
CA PRO A 87 -11.18 -7.49 12.00
C PRO A 87 -11.81 -8.41 13.03
N LEU A 88 -12.74 -9.27 12.59
CA LEU A 88 -13.52 -10.15 13.46
C LEU A 88 -12.72 -11.31 14.06
N PHE A 89 -11.57 -11.67 13.47
CA PHE A 89 -10.76 -12.82 13.91
C PHE A 89 -10.28 -12.67 15.35
N SER A 90 -9.96 -11.46 15.78
CA SER A 90 -9.50 -11.19 17.14
C SER A 90 -10.57 -11.56 18.16
N ASN A 91 -11.80 -11.08 18.02
CA ASN A 91 -12.90 -11.35 18.92
C ASN A 91 -13.31 -12.83 18.88
N PHE A 92 -13.40 -13.41 17.68
CA PHE A 92 -13.76 -14.82 17.50
C PHE A 92 -12.82 -15.78 18.26
N VAL A 93 -11.51 -15.49 18.23
CA VAL A 93 -10.51 -16.34 18.89
C VAL A 93 -10.38 -16.02 20.37
N ASN A 94 -10.40 -14.72 20.74
CA ASN A 94 -10.08 -14.24 22.07
C ASN A 94 -11.11 -14.68 23.11
N ARG A 95 -12.37 -14.34 22.92
CA ARG A 95 -13.43 -14.47 23.91
C ARG A 95 -14.17 -15.81 23.79
N PRO A 96 -14.63 -16.42 24.92
CA PRO A 96 -15.53 -17.53 24.86
C PRO A 96 -16.92 -17.09 24.40
N LEU A 97 -17.82 -18.05 24.19
CA LEU A 97 -19.23 -17.76 23.93
C LEU A 97 -19.81 -16.95 25.10
N PRO A 98 -20.47 -15.80 24.82
CA PRO A 98 -21.02 -14.94 25.85
C PRO A 98 -22.05 -15.66 26.73
N VAL A 99 -21.96 -15.47 28.05
CA VAL A 99 -22.93 -16.03 29.02
C VAL A 99 -24.29 -15.36 28.82
N GLY A 100 -25.35 -16.17 28.75
CA GLY A 100 -26.69 -15.65 28.46
C GLY A 100 -26.92 -15.19 27.03
N GLY A 101 -25.93 -15.35 26.15
CA GLY A 101 -26.03 -15.02 24.72
C GLY A 101 -26.90 -16.00 23.93
N ASN A 102 -27.05 -15.75 22.65
CA ASN A 102 -27.92 -16.50 21.74
C ASN A 102 -27.36 -17.85 21.25
N GLY A 103 -26.18 -18.28 21.73
CA GLY A 103 -25.50 -19.49 21.28
C GLY A 103 -24.78 -19.39 19.91
N TYR A 104 -24.97 -18.29 19.17
CA TYR A 104 -24.31 -17.98 17.91
C TYR A 104 -23.14 -16.99 18.09
N GLY A 105 -22.78 -16.68 19.35
CA GLY A 105 -21.69 -15.79 19.72
C GLY A 105 -22.06 -14.34 19.98
N ALA A 106 -23.31 -13.93 19.72
CA ALA A 106 -23.78 -12.60 20.09
C ALA A 106 -24.10 -12.53 21.59
N PRO A 107 -23.66 -11.46 22.30
CA PRO A 107 -23.97 -11.24 23.70
C PRO A 107 -25.44 -10.85 23.92
N PRO A 108 -25.96 -10.92 25.18
CA PRO A 108 -27.28 -10.43 25.49
C PRO A 108 -27.44 -8.94 25.18
N SER A 109 -28.63 -8.56 24.69
CA SER A 109 -28.93 -7.16 24.38
C SER A 109 -28.80 -6.27 25.63
N GLY A 110 -28.22 -5.08 25.48
CA GLY A 110 -28.02 -4.11 26.54
C GLY A 110 -26.80 -4.35 27.44
N THR A 111 -26.06 -5.44 27.25
CA THR A 111 -24.81 -5.69 27.98
C THR A 111 -23.62 -5.07 27.28
N GLN A 112 -22.53 -4.85 28.04
CA GLN A 112 -21.26 -4.37 27.51
C GLN A 112 -20.33 -5.50 27.03
N GLN A 113 -20.83 -6.75 27.04
CA GLN A 113 -20.04 -7.90 26.59
C GLN A 113 -19.66 -7.79 25.11
N THR A 114 -18.45 -8.26 24.80
CA THR A 114 -17.97 -8.43 23.44
C THR A 114 -18.36 -9.82 22.94
N ALA A 115 -18.70 -9.94 21.67
CA ALA A 115 -18.93 -11.24 21.02
C ALA A 115 -17.67 -12.12 21.09
N GLY A 116 -17.88 -13.43 21.16
CA GLY A 116 -16.78 -14.38 21.25
C GLY A 116 -17.20 -15.76 20.79
N ALA A 117 -16.21 -16.66 20.61
CA ALA A 117 -16.48 -18.02 20.17
C ALA A 117 -15.51 -19.06 20.76
N LEU A 118 -14.19 -18.90 20.60
CA LEU A 118 -13.22 -19.96 20.89
C LEU A 118 -12.62 -19.90 22.30
N GLY A 119 -12.64 -18.74 22.98
CA GLY A 119 -12.10 -18.57 24.33
C GLY A 119 -10.63 -18.94 24.46
N MET A 120 -9.79 -18.59 23.48
CA MET A 120 -8.39 -18.98 23.48
C MET A 120 -7.47 -17.95 24.14
N GLY A 121 -8.01 -16.79 24.50
CA GLY A 121 -7.30 -15.69 25.12
C GLY A 121 -6.52 -14.80 24.16
N THR A 122 -6.14 -13.61 24.67
CA THR A 122 -5.51 -12.52 23.87
C THR A 122 -4.24 -12.93 23.16
N VAL A 123 -3.36 -13.72 23.80
CA VAL A 123 -2.06 -14.13 23.21
C VAL A 123 -2.27 -14.96 21.94
N LYS A 124 -3.19 -15.93 21.97
CA LYS A 124 -3.47 -16.78 20.80
C LYS A 124 -4.24 -16.02 19.73
N ALA A 125 -5.17 -15.15 20.11
CA ALA A 125 -5.91 -14.30 19.20
C ALA A 125 -4.94 -13.35 18.44
N ASN A 126 -4.01 -12.71 19.16
CA ASN A 126 -2.96 -11.91 18.53
C ASN A 126 -2.10 -12.75 17.58
N ALA A 127 -1.62 -13.91 18.02
CA ALA A 127 -0.77 -14.76 17.16
C ALA A 127 -1.48 -15.14 15.85
N VAL A 128 -2.78 -15.45 15.89
CA VAL A 128 -3.59 -15.74 14.70
C VAL A 128 -3.71 -14.53 13.79
N SER A 129 -4.11 -13.37 14.32
CA SER A 129 -4.29 -12.15 13.53
C SER A 129 -2.97 -11.68 12.90
N GLN A 130 -1.87 -11.74 13.66
CA GLN A 130 -0.56 -11.33 13.16
C GLN A 130 0.03 -12.32 12.15
N SER A 131 -0.11 -13.63 12.37
CA SER A 131 0.35 -14.63 11.39
C SER A 131 -0.46 -14.58 10.08
N PHE A 132 -1.76 -14.36 10.18
CA PHE A 132 -2.62 -14.11 9.02
C PHE A 132 -2.13 -12.92 8.20
N SER A 133 -1.96 -11.77 8.86
CA SER A 133 -1.49 -10.55 8.20
C SER A 133 -0.07 -10.69 7.67
N LEU A 134 0.84 -11.30 8.42
CA LEU A 134 2.21 -11.59 7.96
C LEU A 134 2.19 -12.37 6.63
N LEU A 135 1.39 -13.41 6.53
CA LEU A 135 1.26 -14.20 5.30
C LEU A 135 0.65 -13.38 4.15
N CYS A 136 -0.37 -12.56 4.42
CA CYS A 136 -0.98 -11.68 3.42
C CYS A 136 -0.01 -10.66 2.81
N TYR A 137 1.06 -10.29 3.52
CA TYR A 137 2.06 -9.32 3.04
C TYR A 137 3.40 -9.96 2.65
N ALA A 138 3.73 -11.16 3.12
CA ALA A 138 4.93 -11.88 2.73
C ALA A 138 4.73 -12.72 1.46
N LEU A 139 3.60 -13.42 1.33
CA LEU A 139 3.31 -14.28 0.17
C LEU A 139 3.22 -13.54 -1.18
N PRO A 140 2.76 -12.28 -1.26
CA PRO A 140 2.80 -11.51 -2.50
C PRO A 140 4.16 -11.47 -3.20
N LEU A 141 5.26 -11.48 -2.46
CA LEU A 141 6.61 -11.53 -3.03
C LEU A 141 6.84 -12.81 -3.84
N VAL A 142 6.40 -13.95 -3.30
CA VAL A 142 6.55 -15.27 -3.94
C VAL A 142 5.59 -15.41 -5.11
N PHE A 143 4.33 -15.05 -4.93
CA PHE A 143 3.30 -15.25 -5.95
C PHE A 143 3.34 -14.20 -7.06
N GLY A 144 3.80 -12.98 -6.79
CA GLY A 144 4.11 -11.99 -7.83
C GLY A 144 5.23 -12.49 -8.74
N TYR A 145 6.33 -12.99 -8.16
CA TYR A 145 7.39 -13.63 -8.93
C TYR A 145 6.88 -14.82 -9.75
N LEU A 146 6.09 -15.70 -9.13
CA LEU A 146 5.57 -16.89 -9.81
C LEU A 146 4.65 -16.52 -11.00
N ALA A 147 3.88 -15.44 -10.86
CA ALA A 147 3.04 -14.90 -11.92
C ALA A 147 3.86 -14.44 -13.12
N ASP A 148 4.85 -13.59 -12.86
CA ASP A 148 5.64 -12.96 -13.92
C ASP A 148 6.64 -13.94 -14.57
N ALA A 149 7.16 -14.92 -13.80
CA ALA A 149 8.18 -15.84 -14.28
C ALA A 149 7.62 -17.11 -14.97
N LYS A 150 6.45 -17.63 -14.54
CA LYS A 150 6.04 -18.99 -14.94
C LYS A 150 4.57 -19.15 -15.35
N THR A 151 3.64 -18.64 -14.53
CA THR A 151 2.23 -19.03 -14.64
C THR A 151 1.34 -18.04 -15.39
N GLY A 152 1.71 -16.77 -15.37
CA GLY A 152 0.89 -15.66 -15.82
C GLY A 152 -0.08 -15.17 -14.71
N ARG A 153 -0.31 -13.87 -14.69
CA ARG A 153 -1.08 -13.17 -13.65
C ARG A 153 -2.52 -13.67 -13.53
N PHE A 154 -3.23 -13.79 -14.64
CA PHE A 154 -4.64 -14.18 -14.63
C PHE A 154 -4.88 -15.59 -14.07
N LYS A 155 -4.03 -16.57 -14.43
CA LYS A 155 -4.15 -17.93 -13.90
C LYS A 155 -3.96 -17.98 -12.39
N LEU A 156 -2.98 -17.24 -11.86
CA LEU A 156 -2.78 -17.15 -10.42
C LEU A 156 -3.93 -16.45 -9.72
N ILE A 157 -4.49 -15.37 -10.27
CA ILE A 157 -5.70 -14.74 -9.73
C ILE A 157 -6.82 -15.78 -9.61
N CYS A 158 -7.06 -16.60 -10.64
CA CYS A 158 -8.09 -17.64 -10.58
C CYS A 158 -7.83 -18.68 -9.46
N TRP A 159 -6.57 -19.09 -9.26
CA TRP A 159 -6.21 -19.97 -8.15
C TRP A 159 -6.40 -19.29 -6.79
N GLY A 160 -5.97 -18.04 -6.65
CA GLY A 160 -6.19 -17.25 -5.44
C GLY A 160 -7.67 -17.14 -5.09
N VAL A 161 -8.49 -16.83 -6.09
CA VAL A 161 -9.96 -16.74 -5.94
C VAL A 161 -10.56 -18.08 -5.54
N LEU A 162 -10.15 -19.20 -6.13
CA LEU A 162 -10.64 -20.52 -5.72
C LEU A 162 -10.33 -20.81 -4.25
N LEU A 163 -9.09 -20.61 -3.81
CA LEU A 163 -8.67 -20.85 -2.42
C LEU A 163 -9.41 -19.92 -1.45
N PHE A 164 -9.57 -18.66 -1.82
CA PHE A 164 -10.26 -17.66 -1.03
C PHE A 164 -11.75 -18.00 -0.86
N GLY A 165 -12.40 -18.48 -1.94
CA GLY A 165 -13.80 -18.94 -1.90
C GLY A 165 -14.00 -20.14 -1.00
N ILE A 166 -13.12 -21.15 -1.10
CA ILE A 166 -13.16 -22.33 -0.19
C ILE A 166 -12.99 -21.87 1.27
N ALA A 167 -12.06 -20.91 1.52
CA ALA A 167 -11.84 -20.38 2.85
C ALA A 167 -13.10 -19.72 3.41
N HIS A 168 -13.83 -18.92 2.64
CA HIS A 168 -15.08 -18.29 3.09
C HIS A 168 -16.16 -19.32 3.42
N VAL A 169 -16.32 -20.37 2.62
CA VAL A 169 -17.28 -21.44 2.90
C VAL A 169 -16.93 -22.16 4.21
N LEU A 170 -15.64 -22.48 4.41
CA LEU A 170 -15.18 -23.10 5.66
C LEU A 170 -15.37 -22.18 6.87
N LEU A 171 -15.19 -20.87 6.71
CA LEU A 171 -15.36 -19.88 7.78
C LEU A 171 -16.82 -19.79 8.24
N VAL A 172 -17.76 -19.75 7.27
CA VAL A 172 -19.20 -19.83 7.58
C VAL A 172 -19.54 -21.15 8.27
N GLY A 173 -18.99 -22.27 7.77
CA GLY A 173 -19.16 -23.58 8.41
C GLY A 173 -18.64 -23.63 9.85
N ALA A 174 -17.46 -23.02 10.12
CA ALA A 174 -16.89 -22.95 11.46
C ALA A 174 -17.74 -22.14 12.45
N SER A 175 -18.58 -21.24 11.96
CA SER A 175 -19.50 -20.43 12.76
C SER A 175 -20.84 -21.11 13.08
N ALA A 176 -21.02 -22.37 12.66
CA ALA A 176 -22.24 -23.11 12.95
C ALA A 176 -22.41 -23.37 14.48
N PRO A 177 -23.61 -23.19 15.06
CA PRO A 177 -23.84 -23.26 16.52
C PRO A 177 -23.37 -24.57 17.14
N GLY A 178 -23.62 -25.69 16.47
CA GLY A 178 -23.19 -27.01 16.94
C GLY A 178 -21.68 -27.20 17.03
N LEU A 179 -20.93 -26.54 16.14
CA LEU A 179 -19.45 -26.53 16.17
C LEU A 179 -18.93 -25.56 17.24
N LEU A 180 -19.58 -24.41 17.42
CA LEU A 180 -19.21 -23.44 18.46
C LEU A 180 -19.39 -24.03 19.85
N SER A 181 -20.56 -24.62 20.14
CA SER A 181 -20.89 -25.21 21.45
C SER A 181 -20.03 -26.43 21.80
N SER A 182 -19.67 -27.25 20.81
CA SER A 182 -18.83 -28.43 21.02
C SER A 182 -17.33 -28.12 21.08
N GLY A 183 -16.92 -26.87 20.77
CA GLY A 183 -15.51 -26.46 20.64
C GLY A 183 -14.79 -27.02 19.38
N ALA A 184 -15.51 -27.71 18.49
CA ALA A 184 -14.98 -28.29 17.27
C ALA A 184 -14.74 -27.24 16.15
N ALA A 185 -15.23 -26.00 16.34
CA ALA A 185 -15.04 -24.88 15.41
C ALA A 185 -13.56 -24.52 15.14
N LYS A 186 -12.64 -24.87 16.06
CA LYS A 186 -11.20 -24.52 15.97
C LYS A 186 -10.56 -25.00 14.68
N GLY A 187 -10.74 -26.28 14.33
CA GLY A 187 -10.12 -26.89 13.14
C GLY A 187 -10.51 -26.17 11.84
N PRO A 188 -11.80 -26.15 11.48
CA PRO A 188 -12.28 -25.46 10.28
C PRO A 188 -11.94 -23.97 10.26
N PHE A 189 -11.97 -23.28 11.39
CA PHE A 189 -11.61 -21.87 11.50
C PHE A 189 -10.13 -21.63 11.13
N PHE A 190 -9.19 -22.35 11.76
CA PHE A 190 -7.77 -22.16 11.45
C PHE A 190 -7.43 -22.49 9.99
N VAL A 191 -8.01 -23.58 9.46
CA VAL A 191 -7.82 -23.93 8.05
C VAL A 191 -8.35 -22.79 7.16
N SER A 192 -9.52 -22.24 7.45
CA SER A 192 -10.10 -21.15 6.67
C SER A 192 -9.25 -19.88 6.73
N VAL A 193 -8.78 -19.47 7.90
CA VAL A 193 -7.95 -18.26 8.08
C VAL A 193 -6.66 -18.35 7.27
N TYR A 194 -5.93 -19.46 7.36
CA TYR A 194 -4.67 -19.59 6.62
C TYR A 194 -4.89 -19.79 5.12
N LEU A 195 -5.96 -20.45 4.71
CA LEU A 195 -6.33 -20.56 3.31
C LEU A 195 -6.72 -19.20 2.73
N LEU A 196 -7.42 -18.37 3.51
CA LEU A 196 -7.76 -16.99 3.16
C LEU A 196 -6.49 -16.14 2.99
N ALA A 197 -5.51 -16.29 3.90
CA ALA A 197 -4.22 -15.60 3.81
C ALA A 197 -3.47 -15.95 2.52
N VAL A 198 -3.41 -17.24 2.17
CA VAL A 198 -2.77 -17.70 0.93
C VAL A 198 -3.51 -17.16 -0.29
N GLY A 199 -4.85 -17.25 -0.32
CA GLY A 199 -5.66 -16.74 -1.41
C GLY A 199 -5.46 -15.24 -1.65
N SER A 200 -5.49 -14.44 -0.57
CA SER A 200 -5.23 -12.99 -0.64
C SER A 200 -3.77 -12.68 -1.05
N GLY A 201 -2.80 -13.46 -0.55
CA GLY A 201 -1.40 -13.32 -0.91
C GLY A 201 -1.11 -13.60 -2.40
N ILE A 202 -1.89 -14.49 -3.02
CA ILE A 202 -1.85 -14.76 -4.46
C ILE A 202 -2.53 -13.63 -5.25
N PHE A 203 -3.67 -13.15 -4.78
CA PHE A 203 -4.50 -12.19 -5.48
C PHE A 203 -3.87 -10.79 -5.54
N LYS A 204 -3.48 -10.24 -4.39
CA LYS A 204 -2.98 -8.87 -4.21
C LYS A 204 -1.92 -8.42 -5.22
N PRO A 205 -0.82 -9.16 -5.47
CA PRO A 205 0.26 -8.67 -6.33
C PRO A 205 -0.10 -8.67 -7.81
N ASN A 206 -1.16 -9.37 -8.20
CA ASN A 206 -1.46 -9.67 -9.60
C ASN A 206 -2.57 -8.79 -10.20
N VAL A 207 -3.50 -8.25 -9.38
CA VAL A 207 -4.68 -7.54 -9.90
C VAL A 207 -4.36 -6.15 -10.39
N SER A 208 -3.58 -5.36 -9.64
CA SER A 208 -3.19 -4.01 -10.06
C SER A 208 -2.38 -4.00 -11.36
N PRO A 209 -1.34 -4.86 -11.54
CA PRO A 209 -0.68 -4.96 -12.84
C PRO A 209 -1.60 -5.44 -13.96
N LEU A 210 -2.49 -6.42 -13.69
CA LEU A 210 -3.46 -6.87 -14.69
C LEU A 210 -4.42 -5.75 -15.11
N LEU A 211 -4.81 -4.86 -14.18
CA LEU A 211 -5.60 -3.67 -14.49
C LEU A 211 -4.86 -2.73 -15.42
N LEU A 212 -3.59 -2.44 -15.14
CA LEU A 212 -2.76 -1.55 -15.95
C LEU A 212 -2.48 -2.12 -17.35
N ASP A 213 -2.37 -3.44 -17.47
CA ASP A 213 -2.23 -4.13 -18.76
C ASP A 213 -3.44 -3.91 -19.69
N GLN A 214 -4.61 -3.46 -19.19
CA GLN A 214 -5.79 -3.18 -19.98
C GLN A 214 -5.84 -1.74 -20.51
N MET A 215 -4.90 -0.88 -20.15
CA MET A 215 -4.89 0.50 -20.62
C MET A 215 -4.49 0.56 -22.10
N PRO A 216 -5.30 1.24 -22.94
CA PRO A 216 -5.10 1.24 -24.40
C PRO A 216 -3.93 2.13 -24.84
N GLU A 217 -3.67 3.22 -24.09
CA GLU A 217 -2.62 4.16 -24.44
C GLU A 217 -1.32 3.82 -23.69
N THR A 218 -0.25 3.57 -24.45
CA THR A 218 1.10 3.34 -23.92
C THR A 218 2.02 4.53 -24.16
N VAL A 219 1.64 5.44 -25.09
CA VAL A 219 2.39 6.64 -25.49
C VAL A 219 1.46 7.84 -25.56
N PRO A 220 1.97 9.08 -25.35
CA PRO A 220 1.18 10.30 -25.48
C PRO A 220 0.69 10.50 -26.91
N VAL A 221 -0.58 10.80 -27.12
CA VAL A 221 -1.19 11.00 -28.46
C VAL A 221 -2.01 12.28 -28.49
N VAL A 222 -1.84 13.10 -29.56
CA VAL A 222 -2.66 14.30 -29.80
C VAL A 222 -4.01 13.91 -30.39
N VAL A 223 -5.08 14.30 -29.73
CA VAL A 223 -6.46 14.04 -30.17
C VAL A 223 -7.29 15.32 -30.14
N THR A 224 -8.17 15.47 -31.12
CA THR A 224 -9.14 16.57 -31.10
C THR A 224 -10.42 16.13 -30.39
N THR A 225 -10.80 16.84 -29.32
CA THR A 225 -12.02 16.56 -28.56
C THR A 225 -13.27 16.85 -29.38
N LYS A 226 -14.43 16.33 -28.96
CA LYS A 226 -15.74 16.64 -29.57
C LYS A 226 -16.08 18.14 -29.61
N LYS A 227 -15.42 18.94 -28.78
CA LYS A 227 -15.54 20.41 -28.72
C LYS A 227 -14.58 21.15 -29.67
N GLY A 228 -13.77 20.42 -30.46
CA GLY A 228 -12.80 21.00 -31.37
C GLY A 228 -11.47 21.40 -30.72
N GLU A 229 -11.27 21.17 -29.42
CA GLU A 229 -10.03 21.45 -28.70
C GLU A 229 -9.00 20.34 -28.96
N LYS A 230 -7.78 20.67 -29.36
CA LYS A 230 -6.67 19.73 -29.42
C LYS A 230 -6.11 19.53 -28.01
N VAL A 231 -5.94 18.27 -27.59
CA VAL A 231 -5.41 17.87 -26.28
C VAL A 231 -4.44 16.71 -26.46
N ILE A 232 -3.53 16.53 -25.51
CA ILE A 232 -2.66 15.38 -25.44
C ILE A 232 -3.29 14.36 -24.48
N ILE A 233 -3.61 13.17 -24.98
CA ILE A 233 -3.94 12.03 -24.11
C ILE A 233 -2.62 11.53 -23.52
N ASP A 234 -2.53 11.63 -22.19
CA ASP A 234 -1.34 11.25 -21.43
C ASP A 234 -1.57 9.88 -20.75
N PRO A 235 -0.75 8.86 -21.05
CA PRO A 235 -0.80 7.56 -20.40
C PRO A 235 -0.64 7.64 -18.88
N GLU A 236 0.19 8.56 -18.38
CA GLU A 236 0.39 8.74 -16.93
C GLU A 236 -0.88 9.24 -16.26
N ALA A 237 -1.54 10.25 -16.83
CA ALA A 237 -2.81 10.77 -16.33
C ALA A 237 -3.94 9.72 -16.42
N SER A 238 -3.93 8.87 -17.46
CA SER A 238 -4.88 7.76 -17.61
C SER A 238 -4.68 6.69 -16.53
N THR A 239 -3.42 6.34 -16.27
CA THR A 239 -3.02 5.42 -15.20
C THR A 239 -3.42 5.95 -13.83
N GLU A 240 -3.13 7.22 -13.54
CA GLU A 240 -3.53 7.87 -12.30
C GLU A 240 -5.05 7.82 -12.10
N ARG A 241 -5.82 8.13 -13.15
CA ARG A 241 -7.29 8.08 -13.10
C ARG A 241 -7.84 6.69 -12.79
N VAL A 242 -7.32 5.63 -13.41
CA VAL A 242 -7.79 4.26 -13.16
C VAL A 242 -7.39 3.79 -11.76
N MET A 243 -6.19 4.16 -11.30
CA MET A 243 -5.73 3.83 -9.95
C MET A 243 -6.52 4.57 -8.87
N LEU A 244 -7.02 5.78 -9.13
CA LEU A 244 -7.95 6.47 -8.22
C LEU A 244 -9.27 5.70 -8.08
N TRP A 245 -9.86 5.18 -9.16
CA TRP A 245 -11.04 4.33 -9.10
C TRP A 245 -10.78 3.03 -8.34
N PHE A 246 -9.64 2.40 -8.63
CA PHE A 246 -9.21 1.19 -7.94
C PHE A 246 -9.09 1.40 -6.43
N TYR A 247 -8.42 2.47 -6.03
CA TYR A 247 -8.23 2.84 -4.62
C TYR A 247 -9.55 3.23 -3.93
N LEU A 248 -10.42 3.96 -4.63
CA LEU A 248 -11.75 4.31 -4.10
C LEU A 248 -12.57 3.05 -3.79
N LEU A 249 -12.60 2.08 -4.68
CA LEU A 249 -13.35 0.84 -4.49
C LEU A 249 -12.76 -0.06 -3.39
N ILE A 250 -11.43 -0.05 -3.21
CA ILE A 250 -10.79 -0.69 -2.05
C ILE A 250 -11.33 -0.12 -0.74
N ASN A 251 -11.38 1.20 -0.62
CA ASN A 251 -11.83 1.87 0.60
C ASN A 251 -13.33 1.68 0.85
N ILE A 252 -14.16 1.71 -0.21
CA ILE A 252 -15.58 1.37 -0.08
C ILE A 252 -15.74 -0.08 0.40
N GLY A 253 -14.92 -1.01 -0.12
CA GLY A 253 -14.86 -2.39 0.38
C GLY A 253 -14.51 -2.47 1.86
N GLY A 254 -13.60 -1.61 2.35
CA GLY A 254 -13.22 -1.53 3.76
C GLY A 254 -14.40 -1.27 4.71
N PHE A 255 -15.39 -0.48 4.29
CA PHE A 255 -16.59 -0.21 5.10
C PHE A 255 -17.50 -1.42 5.31
N MET A 256 -17.31 -2.52 4.58
CA MET A 256 -18.09 -3.75 4.84
C MET A 256 -17.79 -4.34 6.20
N GLY A 257 -16.63 -4.06 6.79
CA GLY A 257 -16.30 -4.39 8.18
C GLY A 257 -17.29 -3.80 9.20
N VAL A 258 -17.88 -2.65 8.93
CA VAL A 258 -18.93 -2.06 9.79
C VAL A 258 -20.15 -2.97 9.85
N ALA A 259 -20.67 -3.42 8.69
CA ALA A 259 -21.85 -4.27 8.63
C ALA A 259 -21.61 -5.60 9.35
N THR A 260 -20.46 -6.23 9.13
CA THR A 260 -20.13 -7.53 9.74
C THR A 260 -19.90 -7.43 11.24
N ALA A 261 -19.32 -6.35 11.75
CA ALA A 261 -19.17 -6.11 13.18
C ALA A 261 -20.54 -5.93 13.89
N TYR A 262 -21.50 -5.24 13.27
CA TYR A 262 -22.86 -5.16 13.81
C TYR A 262 -23.55 -6.53 13.80
N CYS A 263 -23.36 -7.35 12.76
CA CYS A 263 -23.88 -8.71 12.71
C CYS A 263 -23.28 -9.60 13.80
N GLU A 264 -21.97 -9.51 14.04
CA GLU A 264 -21.26 -10.19 15.12
C GLU A 264 -21.92 -9.91 16.48
N LYS A 265 -22.11 -8.63 16.79
CA LYS A 265 -22.60 -8.20 18.09
C LYS A 265 -24.09 -8.53 18.34
N TYR A 266 -24.94 -8.39 17.32
CA TYR A 266 -26.40 -8.45 17.50
C TYR A 266 -27.04 -9.72 16.99
N ILE A 267 -26.42 -10.43 16.05
CA ILE A 267 -27.01 -11.59 15.37
C ILE A 267 -26.18 -12.84 15.61
N GLY A 268 -24.85 -12.74 15.42
CA GLY A 268 -23.92 -13.83 15.64
C GLY A 268 -22.95 -14.05 14.47
N TRP A 269 -22.02 -14.97 14.69
CA TRP A 269 -20.90 -15.23 13.79
C TRP A 269 -21.31 -15.75 12.41
N TRP A 270 -22.39 -16.55 12.35
CA TRP A 270 -22.82 -17.13 11.08
C TRP A 270 -23.16 -16.06 10.03
N LEU A 271 -23.87 -14.99 10.43
CA LEU A 271 -24.21 -13.90 9.50
C LEU A 271 -23.01 -12.98 9.27
N ALA A 272 -22.21 -12.73 10.31
CA ALA A 272 -21.00 -11.92 10.20
C ALA A 272 -20.02 -12.48 9.16
N PHE A 273 -19.88 -13.80 9.03
CA PHE A 273 -19.05 -14.44 8.00
C PHE A 273 -19.80 -14.77 6.70
N LEU A 274 -21.13 -14.85 6.73
CA LEU A 274 -21.93 -15.08 5.51
C LEU A 274 -21.95 -13.83 4.60
N ILE A 275 -22.03 -12.63 5.17
CA ILE A 275 -22.03 -11.37 4.38
C ILE A 275 -20.78 -11.27 3.50
N PRO A 276 -19.56 -11.43 4.01
CA PRO A 276 -18.35 -11.47 3.18
C PRO A 276 -18.41 -12.52 2.07
N LEU A 277 -18.93 -13.71 2.35
CA LEU A 277 -19.11 -14.75 1.33
C LEU A 277 -20.08 -14.29 0.22
N ILE A 278 -21.22 -13.66 0.59
CA ILE A 278 -22.17 -13.13 -0.40
C ILE A 278 -21.51 -12.06 -1.29
N LEU A 279 -20.76 -11.14 -0.69
CA LEU A 279 -20.03 -10.10 -1.42
C LEU A 279 -18.93 -10.67 -2.32
N TYR A 280 -18.40 -11.83 -1.96
CA TYR A 280 -17.40 -12.54 -2.74
C TYR A 280 -17.98 -13.27 -3.98
N ILE A 281 -19.22 -13.78 -3.92
CA ILE A 281 -19.82 -14.60 -5.00
C ILE A 281 -19.74 -13.96 -6.39
N PRO A 282 -19.94 -12.65 -6.58
CA PRO A 282 -19.82 -12.02 -7.91
C PRO A 282 -18.43 -12.13 -8.54
N LEU A 283 -17.36 -12.24 -7.72
CA LEU A 283 -15.97 -12.19 -8.17
C LEU A 283 -15.63 -13.34 -9.13
N PRO A 284 -15.83 -14.64 -8.81
CA PRO A 284 -15.54 -15.72 -9.77
C PRO A 284 -16.40 -15.62 -11.04
N ALA A 285 -17.63 -15.13 -10.95
CA ALA A 285 -18.50 -14.91 -12.12
C ALA A 285 -17.93 -13.80 -13.03
N LEU A 286 -17.46 -12.69 -12.45
CA LEU A 286 -16.79 -11.62 -13.20
C LEU A 286 -15.50 -12.10 -13.87
N LEU A 287 -14.65 -12.85 -13.19
CA LEU A 287 -13.44 -13.41 -13.77
C LEU A 287 -13.74 -14.36 -14.93
N TRP A 288 -14.77 -15.20 -14.78
CA TRP A 288 -15.22 -16.08 -15.88
C TRP A 288 -15.69 -15.28 -17.10
N TYR A 289 -16.44 -14.19 -16.88
CA TYR A 289 -16.88 -13.28 -17.94
C TYR A 289 -15.70 -12.56 -18.61
N LEU A 290 -14.73 -12.11 -17.83
CA LEU A 290 -13.57 -11.36 -18.30
C LEU A 290 -12.53 -12.22 -19.05
N ARG A 291 -12.44 -13.52 -18.78
CA ARG A 291 -11.35 -14.42 -19.23
C ARG A 291 -11.01 -14.36 -20.73
N LYS A 292 -11.99 -14.06 -21.59
CA LYS A 292 -11.84 -13.97 -23.05
C LYS A 292 -11.66 -12.53 -23.57
N ARG A 293 -11.74 -11.56 -22.68
CA ARG A 293 -11.76 -10.12 -23.03
C ARG A 293 -10.53 -9.38 -22.53
N LEU A 294 -9.78 -10.00 -21.63
CA LEU A 294 -8.57 -9.43 -21.06
C LEU A 294 -7.42 -9.50 -22.05
N VAL A 295 -6.64 -8.42 -22.10
CA VAL A 295 -5.30 -8.44 -22.68
C VAL A 295 -4.38 -9.13 -21.68
N LEU A 296 -3.78 -10.24 -22.10
CA LEU A 296 -2.90 -11.05 -21.25
C LEU A 296 -1.51 -11.08 -21.85
N HIS A 297 -0.53 -10.69 -21.07
CA HIS A 297 0.86 -10.83 -21.45
C HIS A 297 1.39 -12.21 -21.02
N PRO A 298 2.16 -12.89 -21.88
CA PRO A 298 2.85 -14.12 -21.49
C PRO A 298 3.86 -13.82 -20.39
N PRO A 299 4.18 -14.78 -19.51
CA PRO A 299 5.21 -14.60 -18.50
C PRO A 299 6.56 -14.30 -19.17
N GLY A 300 7.08 -13.10 -18.96
CA GLY A 300 8.31 -12.58 -19.59
C GLY A 300 9.57 -12.77 -18.76
N GLY A 301 9.46 -13.41 -17.58
CA GLY A 301 10.53 -13.48 -16.60
C GLY A 301 10.41 -12.40 -15.52
N SER A 302 11.21 -12.52 -14.48
CA SER A 302 11.31 -11.55 -13.40
C SER A 302 12.76 -11.37 -13.00
N ASP A 303 13.20 -10.15 -12.82
CA ASP A 303 14.55 -9.82 -12.37
C ASP A 303 14.78 -10.11 -10.88
N LEU A 304 13.72 -10.36 -10.13
CA LEU A 304 13.77 -10.56 -8.68
C LEU A 304 14.75 -11.68 -8.25
N PRO A 305 14.84 -12.87 -8.90
CA PRO A 305 15.84 -13.87 -8.55
C PRO A 305 17.28 -13.41 -8.77
N ASN A 306 17.50 -12.61 -9.82
CA ASN A 306 18.82 -12.05 -10.10
C ASN A 306 19.22 -11.05 -9.01
N VAL A 307 18.28 -10.22 -8.54
CA VAL A 307 18.47 -9.33 -7.38
C VAL A 307 18.87 -10.15 -6.13
N PHE A 308 18.16 -11.24 -5.83
CA PHE A 308 18.53 -12.11 -4.69
C PHE A 308 19.91 -12.76 -4.85
N LYS A 309 20.30 -13.16 -6.06
CA LYS A 309 21.65 -13.68 -6.33
C LYS A 309 22.70 -12.61 -6.12
N VAL A 310 22.50 -11.38 -6.64
CA VAL A 310 23.38 -10.23 -6.43
C VAL A 310 23.56 -9.98 -4.92
N LEU A 311 22.47 -9.88 -4.17
CA LEU A 311 22.50 -9.70 -2.73
C LEU A 311 23.26 -10.84 -2.02
N SER A 312 22.98 -12.11 -2.38
CA SER A 312 23.66 -13.27 -1.82
C SER A 312 25.17 -13.21 -2.02
N ILE A 313 25.63 -12.81 -3.22
CA ILE A 313 27.06 -12.64 -3.52
C ILE A 313 27.65 -11.51 -2.67
N CYS A 314 26.99 -10.35 -2.58
CA CYS A 314 27.42 -9.21 -1.78
C CYS A 314 27.55 -9.58 -0.29
N PHE A 315 26.54 -10.27 0.27
CA PHE A 315 26.57 -10.72 1.67
C PHE A 315 27.65 -11.76 1.95
N ARG A 316 27.87 -12.72 1.03
CA ARG A 316 28.94 -13.73 1.18
C ARG A 316 30.33 -13.11 1.10
N ALA A 317 30.53 -12.11 0.24
CA ALA A 317 31.82 -11.48 0.04
C ALA A 317 32.19 -10.46 1.13
N GLY A 318 31.20 -9.81 1.76
CA GLY A 318 31.47 -8.68 2.67
C GLY A 318 30.79 -8.75 4.04
N GLY A 319 29.82 -9.64 4.23
CA GLY A 319 29.00 -9.73 5.43
C GLY A 319 28.16 -8.46 5.69
N ILE A 320 27.34 -8.51 6.75
CA ILE A 320 26.45 -7.41 7.16
C ILE A 320 27.22 -6.12 7.52
N LYS A 321 28.46 -6.24 7.99
CA LYS A 321 29.30 -5.11 8.43
C LYS A 321 29.72 -4.15 7.28
N ARG A 322 29.58 -4.56 6.02
CA ARG A 322 29.91 -3.73 4.85
C ARG A 322 28.70 -3.04 4.22
N ILE A 323 27.50 -3.27 4.71
CA ILE A 323 26.30 -2.59 4.22
C ILE A 323 26.48 -1.06 4.36
N GLY A 324 26.19 -0.32 3.29
CA GLY A 324 26.33 1.13 3.24
C GLY A 324 27.75 1.65 3.02
N ARG A 325 28.77 0.78 2.92
CA ARG A 325 30.14 1.20 2.56
C ARG A 325 30.37 1.13 1.05
N HIS A 326 31.22 2.03 0.54
CA HIS A 326 31.73 1.93 -0.83
C HIS A 326 32.33 0.53 -1.06
N GLY A 327 31.91 -0.11 -2.17
CA GLY A 327 32.41 -1.44 -2.55
C GLY A 327 31.59 -2.63 -2.03
N PHE A 328 30.45 -2.44 -1.34
CA PHE A 328 29.55 -3.55 -0.96
C PHE A 328 29.02 -4.30 -2.19
N TRP A 329 28.67 -3.57 -3.26
CA TRP A 329 28.06 -4.09 -4.49
C TRP A 329 29.07 -4.60 -5.53
N GLU A 330 30.33 -4.19 -5.43
CA GLU A 330 31.39 -4.55 -6.38
C GLU A 330 31.58 -6.07 -6.59
N PRO A 331 31.53 -6.94 -5.54
CA PRO A 331 31.72 -8.36 -5.73
C PRO A 331 30.69 -9.04 -6.62
N ALA A 332 29.53 -8.44 -6.85
CA ALA A 332 28.44 -8.98 -7.68
C ALA A 332 28.51 -8.52 -9.14
N LYS A 333 29.41 -7.58 -9.49
CA LYS A 333 29.60 -7.11 -10.86
C LYS A 333 30.26 -8.20 -11.70
N PRO A 334 29.70 -8.56 -12.89
CA PRO A 334 30.30 -9.54 -13.80
C PRO A 334 31.75 -9.22 -14.16
N SER A 335 32.12 -7.97 -14.38
CA SER A 335 33.48 -7.55 -14.63
C SER A 335 34.45 -7.94 -13.52
N VAL A 336 34.05 -7.79 -12.25
CA VAL A 336 34.85 -8.15 -11.08
C VAL A 336 34.90 -9.68 -10.87
N ILE A 337 33.81 -10.39 -11.16
CA ILE A 337 33.75 -11.85 -11.10
C ILE A 337 34.68 -12.47 -12.14
N ALA A 338 34.66 -11.96 -13.37
CA ALA A 338 35.55 -12.38 -14.46
C ALA A 338 37.03 -12.14 -14.13
N ALA A 339 37.36 -10.96 -13.58
CA ALA A 339 38.72 -10.62 -13.16
C ALA A 339 39.28 -11.55 -12.06
N LYS A 340 38.41 -12.15 -11.22
CA LYS A 340 38.79 -13.10 -10.17
C LYS A 340 38.89 -14.55 -10.64
N GLY A 341 38.61 -14.83 -11.92
CA GLY A 341 38.73 -16.18 -12.49
C GLY A 341 37.73 -17.21 -11.95
N THR A 342 36.74 -16.78 -11.18
CA THR A 342 35.66 -17.62 -10.66
C THR A 342 34.61 -17.80 -11.74
N GLY A 343 34.72 -18.77 -12.64
CA GLY A 343 33.94 -18.99 -13.85
C GLY A 343 32.38 -19.09 -13.71
N TYR A 344 31.78 -18.23 -12.92
CA TYR A 344 30.32 -18.11 -12.83
C TYR A 344 29.81 -17.29 -14.01
N ALA A 345 29.07 -17.92 -14.90
CA ALA A 345 28.28 -17.23 -15.90
C ALA A 345 27.15 -16.44 -15.18
N THR A 346 27.22 -15.12 -15.22
CA THR A 346 26.19 -14.24 -14.69
C THR A 346 25.16 -13.95 -15.78
N CYS A 347 23.87 -13.98 -15.41
CA CYS A 347 22.76 -13.62 -16.32
C CYS A 347 22.44 -12.12 -16.28
N TRP A 348 23.30 -11.30 -15.70
CA TRP A 348 23.15 -9.83 -15.58
C TRP A 348 24.47 -9.14 -15.91
N ASP A 349 24.39 -7.85 -16.20
CA ASP A 349 25.50 -6.96 -16.47
C ASP A 349 25.89 -6.10 -15.26
N ASP A 350 26.94 -5.32 -15.37
CA ASP A 350 27.40 -4.41 -14.32
C ASP A 350 26.35 -3.30 -14.05
N GLN A 351 25.62 -2.87 -15.09
CA GLN A 351 24.57 -1.86 -14.98
C GLN A 351 23.40 -2.36 -14.12
N PHE A 352 23.01 -3.63 -14.25
CA PHE A 352 21.99 -4.23 -13.42
C PHE A 352 22.34 -4.18 -11.92
N VAL A 353 23.60 -4.43 -11.56
CA VAL A 353 24.07 -4.35 -10.16
C VAL A 353 23.97 -2.90 -9.66
N GLU A 354 24.29 -1.94 -10.51
CA GLU A 354 24.17 -0.51 -10.20
C GLU A 354 22.70 -0.10 -10.04
N ASP A 355 21.80 -0.60 -10.88
CA ASP A 355 20.36 -0.37 -10.80
C ASP A 355 19.77 -0.95 -9.50
N VAL A 356 20.21 -2.15 -9.11
CA VAL A 356 19.86 -2.75 -7.81
C VAL A 356 20.35 -1.85 -6.67
N ARG A 357 21.59 -1.37 -6.73
CA ARG A 357 22.16 -0.46 -5.73
C ARG A 357 21.31 0.80 -5.57
N ARG A 358 21.01 1.49 -6.69
CA ARG A 358 20.18 2.71 -6.70
C ARG A 358 18.80 2.46 -6.11
N THR A 359 18.20 1.33 -6.46
CA THR A 359 16.88 0.95 -5.94
C THR A 359 16.90 0.76 -4.42
N PHE A 360 17.90 0.06 -3.88
CA PHE A 360 18.03 -0.11 -2.43
C PHE A 360 18.33 1.21 -1.71
N GLN A 361 19.06 2.12 -2.32
CA GLN A 361 19.27 3.46 -1.76
C GLN A 361 17.96 4.27 -1.75
N ALA A 362 17.19 4.23 -2.83
CA ALA A 362 15.90 4.93 -2.92
C ALA A 362 14.85 4.36 -1.95
N THR A 363 14.88 3.05 -1.69
CA THR A 363 13.91 2.35 -0.83
C THR A 363 14.31 2.31 0.65
N GLY A 364 15.46 2.88 1.02
CA GLY A 364 15.91 2.97 2.42
C GLY A 364 14.88 3.66 3.35
N ILE A 365 14.05 4.55 2.81
CA ILE A 365 12.94 5.19 3.53
C ILE A 365 11.91 4.19 4.06
N PHE A 366 11.68 3.06 3.38
CA PHE A 366 10.72 2.03 3.81
C PHE A 366 11.16 1.30 5.09
N CYS A 367 12.42 1.38 5.50
CA CYS A 367 12.88 0.83 6.78
C CYS A 367 12.20 1.49 8.00
N PHE A 368 11.61 2.67 7.83
CA PHE A 368 10.88 3.38 8.88
C PHE A 368 9.38 3.08 8.90
N PHE A 369 8.84 2.37 7.89
CA PHE A 369 7.43 2.02 7.84
C PHE A 369 6.97 1.09 8.97
N PRO A 370 7.76 0.09 9.41
CA PRO A 370 7.33 -0.77 10.50
C PRO A 370 6.94 0.01 11.75
N ILE A 371 7.66 1.08 12.12
CA ILE A 371 7.33 1.86 13.31
C ILE A 371 6.03 2.66 13.15
N GLN A 372 5.71 3.12 11.95
CA GLN A 372 4.44 3.76 11.65
C GLN A 372 3.27 2.80 11.88
N TYR A 373 3.35 1.58 11.32
CA TYR A 373 2.32 0.55 11.52
C TYR A 373 2.17 0.12 12.98
N LEU A 374 3.27 0.05 13.74
CA LEU A 374 3.22 -0.26 15.17
C LEU A 374 2.61 0.84 16.01
N ASN A 375 2.75 2.11 15.61
CA ASN A 375 2.11 3.23 16.29
C ASN A 375 0.62 3.38 15.94
N ASP A 376 0.18 2.89 14.76
CA ASP A 376 -1.20 2.99 14.31
C ASP A 376 -2.17 2.10 15.14
N ASN A 377 -1.72 0.94 15.58
CA ASN A 377 -2.55 -0.03 16.31
C ASN A 377 -1.92 -0.55 17.62
N GLY A 378 -0.72 -0.09 17.98
CA GLY A 378 0.14 -0.75 18.96
C GLY A 378 0.83 -1.98 18.35
N ILE A 379 1.66 -2.67 19.12
CA ILE A 379 2.24 -3.94 18.66
C ILE A 379 1.11 -4.99 18.59
N GLY A 380 0.91 -5.55 17.43
CA GLY A 380 -0.10 -6.59 17.22
C GLY A 380 -1.54 -6.06 17.25
N SER A 381 -2.38 -6.66 18.06
CA SER A 381 -3.83 -6.34 18.20
C SER A 381 -4.14 -5.54 19.46
N ALA A 382 -3.17 -4.82 20.02
CA ALA A 382 -3.32 -4.10 21.30
C ALA A 382 -4.50 -3.12 21.30
N ALA A 383 -4.68 -2.35 20.20
CA ALA A 383 -5.80 -1.42 20.08
C ALA A 383 -7.18 -2.12 20.14
N SER A 384 -7.31 -3.32 19.56
CA SER A 384 -8.53 -4.12 19.67
C SER A 384 -8.79 -4.54 21.12
N TYR A 385 -7.76 -4.90 21.89
CA TYR A 385 -7.92 -5.24 23.31
C TYR A 385 -8.29 -4.03 24.16
N LEU A 386 -7.72 -2.86 23.87
CA LEU A 386 -8.13 -1.60 24.52
C LEU A 386 -9.64 -1.36 24.31
N THR A 387 -10.17 -1.57 23.10
CA THR A 387 -11.60 -1.33 22.83
C THR A 387 -12.54 -2.25 23.61
N THR A 388 -12.09 -3.45 23.98
CA THR A 388 -12.91 -4.39 24.80
C THR A 388 -13.04 -3.98 26.25
N MET A 389 -12.17 -3.08 26.76
CA MET A 389 -12.21 -2.57 28.14
C MET A 389 -13.09 -1.34 28.32
N LEU A 390 -13.59 -0.75 27.24
CA LEU A 390 -14.29 0.53 27.24
C LEU A 390 -15.80 0.36 27.10
N THR A 391 -16.53 1.38 27.57
CA THR A 391 -17.99 1.42 27.44
C THR A 391 -18.39 1.61 25.99
N THR A 392 -19.07 0.63 25.41
CA THR A 392 -19.42 0.59 23.99
C THR A 392 -20.73 1.30 23.65
N ASN A 393 -21.67 1.42 24.62
CA ASN A 393 -23.01 1.98 24.41
C ASN A 393 -23.73 1.37 23.20
N GLY A 394 -23.59 0.06 23.01
CA GLY A 394 -24.20 -0.66 21.88
C GLY A 394 -23.38 -0.68 20.60
N VAL A 395 -22.31 0.09 20.46
CA VAL A 395 -21.43 0.03 19.27
C VAL A 395 -20.54 -1.22 19.36
N PRO A 396 -20.35 -1.98 18.27
CA PRO A 396 -19.35 -3.04 18.22
C PRO A 396 -17.94 -2.46 18.36
N ASN A 397 -17.07 -3.12 19.12
CA ASN A 397 -15.69 -2.63 19.33
C ASN A 397 -14.87 -2.56 18.04
N ASP A 398 -15.09 -3.47 17.10
CA ASP A 398 -14.33 -3.53 15.84
C ASP A 398 -14.71 -2.44 14.84
N VAL A 399 -15.87 -1.77 15.01
CA VAL A 399 -16.30 -0.65 14.15
C VAL A 399 -15.32 0.53 14.22
N ILE A 400 -14.70 0.75 15.40
CA ILE A 400 -13.86 1.91 15.63
C ILE A 400 -12.63 1.94 14.72
N SER A 401 -12.10 0.79 14.34
CA SER A 401 -10.95 0.70 13.41
C SER A 401 -11.24 1.32 12.03
N ASN A 402 -12.51 1.38 11.60
CA ASN A 402 -12.89 1.98 10.32
C ASN A 402 -12.69 3.50 10.28
N PHE A 403 -12.46 4.16 11.42
CA PHE A 403 -12.11 5.59 11.45
C PHE A 403 -10.75 5.88 10.82
N ASN A 404 -9.85 4.90 10.73
CA ASN A 404 -8.63 5.01 9.93
C ASN A 404 -9.00 5.26 8.46
N SER A 405 -9.73 4.35 7.81
CA SER A 405 -10.13 4.49 6.40
C SER A 405 -11.01 5.72 6.13
N LEU A 406 -11.92 6.05 7.07
CA LEU A 406 -12.77 7.24 6.95
C LEU A 406 -11.95 8.52 6.93
N SER A 407 -10.95 8.62 7.82
CA SER A 407 -10.06 9.79 7.88
C SER A 407 -9.23 9.95 6.61
N ILE A 408 -8.77 8.85 6.01
CA ILE A 408 -8.06 8.87 4.71
C ILE A 408 -8.95 9.49 3.63
N ILE A 409 -10.20 9.02 3.49
CA ILE A 409 -11.13 9.49 2.46
C ILE A 409 -11.45 10.98 2.64
N LEU A 410 -11.68 11.42 3.89
CA LEU A 410 -12.03 12.82 4.18
C LEU A 410 -10.84 13.75 4.05
N MET A 411 -9.66 13.31 4.48
CA MET A 411 -8.48 14.18 4.52
C MET A 411 -7.72 14.25 3.20
N ALA A 412 -7.78 13.23 2.32
CA ALA A 412 -7.10 13.27 1.04
C ALA A 412 -7.48 14.50 0.19
N PRO A 413 -8.77 14.84 -0.04
CA PRO A 413 -9.13 16.07 -0.73
C PRO A 413 -8.75 17.34 0.05
N VAL A 414 -8.83 17.34 1.39
CA VAL A 414 -8.42 18.48 2.23
C VAL A 414 -6.92 18.78 2.06
N LEU A 415 -6.09 17.75 2.01
CA LEU A 415 -4.66 17.90 1.76
C LEU A 415 -4.38 18.41 0.35
N ASN A 416 -4.99 17.80 -0.66
CA ASN A 416 -4.68 18.09 -2.06
C ASN A 416 -5.22 19.45 -2.52
N TYR A 417 -6.45 19.80 -2.13
CA TYR A 417 -7.12 21.05 -2.58
C TYR A 417 -7.04 22.17 -1.56
N GLY A 418 -6.74 21.88 -0.30
CA GLY A 418 -6.64 22.85 0.80
C GLY A 418 -5.19 23.10 1.22
N LEU A 419 -4.61 22.15 1.98
CA LEU A 419 -3.33 22.35 2.66
C LEU A 419 -2.16 22.59 1.69
N TYR A 420 -1.98 21.76 0.67
CA TYR A 420 -0.83 21.90 -0.24
C TYR A 420 -0.88 23.17 -1.09
N PRO A 421 -2.03 23.61 -1.65
CA PRO A 421 -2.12 24.91 -2.30
C PRO A 421 -1.91 26.08 -1.34
N LEU A 422 -2.39 25.96 -0.09
CA LEU A 422 -2.21 27.01 0.93
C LEU A 422 -0.72 27.18 1.29
N LEU A 423 0.00 26.10 1.50
CA LEU A 423 1.45 26.14 1.78
C LEU A 423 2.23 26.75 0.62
N ARG A 424 1.87 26.39 -0.63
CA ARG A 424 2.45 27.02 -1.84
C ARG A 424 2.18 28.52 -1.92
N LYS A 425 0.96 28.96 -1.57
CA LYS A 425 0.61 30.39 -1.53
C LYS A 425 1.46 31.17 -0.52
N PHE A 426 1.86 30.54 0.59
CA PHE A 426 2.74 31.14 1.59
C PHE A 426 4.22 30.90 1.30
N HIS A 427 4.59 30.39 0.12
CA HIS A 427 5.98 30.08 -0.25
C HIS A 427 6.71 29.16 0.72
N ILE A 428 5.98 28.30 1.44
CA ILE A 428 6.56 27.31 2.33
C ILE A 428 6.95 26.08 1.52
N SER A 429 8.26 25.80 1.43
CA SER A 429 8.77 24.58 0.82
C SER A 429 8.42 23.38 1.72
N TYR A 430 7.48 22.56 1.29
CA TYR A 430 7.03 21.36 2.01
C TYR A 430 7.31 20.13 1.16
N GLY A 431 8.58 19.73 1.15
CA GLY A 431 9.10 18.63 0.35
C GLY A 431 8.59 17.25 0.81
N PRO A 432 8.86 16.21 0.03
CA PRO A 432 8.35 14.86 0.32
C PRO A 432 8.88 14.30 1.64
N VAL A 433 10.14 14.56 2.02
CA VAL A 433 10.70 14.10 3.30
C VAL A 433 10.09 14.85 4.48
N ALA A 434 9.83 16.16 4.35
CA ALA A 434 9.12 16.93 5.37
C ALA A 434 7.70 16.40 5.59
N ARG A 435 6.99 16.01 4.51
CA ARG A 435 5.67 15.36 4.60
C ARG A 435 5.76 14.04 5.35
N MET A 436 6.68 13.15 4.98
CA MET A 436 6.88 11.87 5.65
C MET A 436 7.24 12.03 7.13
N THR A 437 8.09 13.01 7.46
CA THR A 437 8.44 13.32 8.86
C THR A 437 7.20 13.76 9.65
N THR A 438 6.35 14.62 9.06
CA THR A 438 5.06 15.01 9.66
C THR A 438 4.15 13.78 9.86
N GLY A 439 4.09 12.88 8.88
CA GLY A 439 3.35 11.63 9.00
C GLY A 439 3.86 10.75 10.16
N LEU A 440 5.16 10.53 10.27
CA LEU A 440 5.77 9.78 11.38
C LEU A 440 5.51 10.44 12.74
N ALA A 441 5.54 11.77 12.82
CA ALA A 441 5.19 12.51 14.03
C ALA A 441 3.71 12.34 14.39
N LEU A 442 2.80 12.40 13.41
CA LEU A 442 1.36 12.15 13.63
C LEU A 442 1.10 10.72 14.09
N SER A 443 1.72 9.71 13.47
CA SER A 443 1.62 8.32 13.91
C SER A 443 2.09 8.15 15.35
N THR A 444 3.21 8.78 15.71
CA THR A 444 3.70 8.80 17.10
C THR A 444 2.69 9.45 18.05
N LEU A 445 2.05 10.55 17.65
CA LEU A 445 0.99 11.19 18.43
C LEU A 445 -0.22 10.27 18.62
N GLY A 446 -0.60 9.51 17.60
CA GLY A 446 -1.61 8.44 17.69
C GLY A 446 -1.23 7.40 18.75
N GLY A 447 0.02 6.90 18.73
CA GLY A 447 0.56 5.98 19.75
C GLY A 447 0.52 6.54 21.17
N VAL A 448 0.83 7.84 21.35
CA VAL A 448 0.65 8.53 22.64
C VAL A 448 -0.82 8.55 23.05
N GLY A 449 -1.75 8.80 22.12
CA GLY A 449 -3.19 8.78 22.35
C GLY A 449 -3.66 7.43 22.90
N TYR A 450 -3.26 6.31 22.29
CA TYR A 450 -3.54 4.97 22.79
C TYR A 450 -2.94 4.74 24.19
N THR A 451 -1.69 5.18 24.42
CA THR A 451 -1.03 5.03 25.72
C THR A 451 -1.81 5.72 26.84
N VAL A 452 -2.24 6.96 26.59
CA VAL A 452 -3.02 7.76 27.56
C VAL A 452 -4.37 7.11 27.81
N LEU A 453 -5.08 6.74 26.75
CA LEU A 453 -6.41 6.08 26.88
C LEU A 453 -6.31 4.77 27.65
N ASN A 454 -5.31 3.93 27.37
CA ASN A 454 -5.13 2.67 28.09
C ASN A 454 -4.75 2.90 29.56
N ALA A 455 -3.92 3.87 29.86
CA ALA A 455 -3.57 4.23 31.26
C ALA A 455 -4.81 4.69 32.04
N TYR A 456 -5.69 5.50 31.42
CA TYR A 456 -6.95 5.91 32.05
C TYR A 456 -7.94 4.75 32.16
N ALA A 457 -8.01 3.85 31.17
CA ALA A 457 -8.84 2.65 31.23
C ALA A 457 -8.43 1.76 32.41
N TYR A 458 -7.15 1.56 32.63
CA TYR A 458 -6.64 0.82 33.79
C TYR A 458 -6.90 1.54 35.13
N LYS A 459 -6.84 2.86 35.16
CA LYS A 459 -7.06 3.65 36.39
C LYS A 459 -8.52 3.69 36.80
N LEU A 460 -9.44 3.81 35.85
CA LEU A 460 -10.86 4.00 36.09
C LEU A 460 -11.67 2.70 35.97
N GLY A 461 -11.11 1.68 35.37
CA GLY A 461 -11.75 0.39 35.21
C GLY A 461 -11.83 -0.38 36.53
N PRO A 462 -12.91 -1.16 36.75
CA PRO A 462 -13.12 -1.92 37.97
C PRO A 462 -12.09 -3.02 38.20
N CYS A 463 -11.49 -3.57 37.14
CA CYS A 463 -10.48 -4.62 37.21
C CYS A 463 -9.02 -4.06 37.19
N GLY A 464 -8.86 -2.74 37.28
CA GLY A 464 -7.54 -2.10 37.24
C GLY A 464 -6.75 -2.47 35.99
N LYS A 465 -5.53 -3.00 36.17
CA LYS A 465 -4.62 -3.36 35.06
C LYS A 465 -4.98 -4.67 34.33
N PHE A 466 -6.11 -5.29 34.63
CA PHE A 466 -6.56 -6.54 34.04
C PHE A 466 -7.91 -6.41 33.32
N GLY A 467 -8.22 -5.21 32.81
CA GLY A 467 -9.50 -4.89 32.18
C GLY A 467 -9.78 -5.63 30.88
N SER A 468 -8.76 -6.05 30.11
CA SER A 468 -8.96 -6.85 28.89
C SER A 468 -9.00 -8.36 29.15
N SER A 469 -8.70 -8.78 30.39
CA SER A 469 -8.68 -10.19 30.78
C SER A 469 -10.10 -10.79 30.74
N GLU A 470 -10.19 -12.08 30.42
CA GLU A 470 -11.43 -12.87 30.50
C GLU A 470 -11.95 -12.98 31.94
N THR A 471 -11.11 -12.78 32.94
CA THR A 471 -11.45 -12.82 34.37
C THR A 471 -12.05 -11.52 34.88
N CYS A 472 -12.11 -10.47 34.06
CA CYS A 472 -12.73 -9.19 34.43
C CYS A 472 -14.24 -9.24 34.21
N VAL A 473 -14.92 -9.98 35.06
CA VAL A 473 -16.37 -10.22 35.02
C VAL A 473 -17.00 -9.98 36.40
N ASP A 474 -18.31 -9.68 36.43
CA ASP A 474 -19.10 -9.61 37.66
C ASP A 474 -19.49 -11.01 38.17
N ALA A 475 -20.31 -11.06 39.22
CA ALA A 475 -20.79 -12.31 39.82
C ALA A 475 -21.65 -13.16 38.85
N ASP A 476 -22.26 -12.53 37.85
CA ASP A 476 -23.09 -13.15 36.83
C ASP A 476 -22.30 -13.53 35.57
N GLY A 477 -20.99 -13.30 35.57
CA GLY A 477 -20.11 -13.60 34.44
C GLY A 477 -20.15 -12.56 33.31
N VAL A 478 -20.71 -11.37 33.57
CA VAL A 478 -20.78 -10.27 32.59
C VAL A 478 -19.52 -9.45 32.65
N SER A 479 -18.93 -9.13 31.50
CA SER A 479 -17.70 -8.32 31.40
C SER A 479 -17.86 -6.93 31.98
N LEU A 480 -16.97 -6.56 32.89
CA LEU A 480 -16.87 -5.24 33.47
C LEU A 480 -16.01 -4.34 32.58
N VAL A 481 -16.44 -3.09 32.39
CA VAL A 481 -15.73 -2.11 31.52
C VAL A 481 -15.44 -0.81 32.25
N ALA A 482 -14.45 -0.08 31.78
CA ALA A 482 -14.12 1.25 32.29
C ALA A 482 -15.20 2.28 31.87
N PRO A 483 -15.53 3.29 32.71
CA PRO A 483 -16.53 4.32 32.40
C PRO A 483 -15.98 5.37 31.42
N ILE A 484 -15.35 4.92 30.34
CA ILE A 484 -14.80 5.72 29.26
C ILE A 484 -15.45 5.24 27.96
N THR A 485 -16.02 6.16 27.18
CA THR A 485 -16.64 5.79 25.92
C THR A 485 -15.61 5.36 24.88
N ILE A 486 -15.93 4.31 24.13
CA ILE A 486 -15.10 3.75 23.04
C ILE A 486 -14.77 4.79 21.94
N TRP A 487 -15.58 5.84 21.78
CA TRP A 487 -15.39 6.88 20.76
C TRP A 487 -14.07 7.65 20.91
N TRP A 488 -13.47 7.69 22.11
CA TRP A 488 -12.15 8.28 22.28
C TRP A 488 -11.05 7.55 21.49
N VAL A 489 -11.22 6.27 21.23
CA VAL A 489 -10.28 5.47 20.44
C VAL A 489 -10.35 5.82 18.94
N ALA A 490 -11.45 6.41 18.48
CA ALA A 490 -11.57 6.88 17.10
C ALA A 490 -10.55 7.98 16.75
N ILE A 491 -10.13 8.77 17.74
CA ILE A 491 -9.15 9.87 17.55
C ILE A 491 -7.79 9.32 17.11
N PRO A 492 -7.12 8.43 17.86
CA PRO A 492 -5.84 7.87 17.43
C PRO A 492 -5.96 7.06 16.11
N TYR A 493 -7.06 6.34 15.87
CA TYR A 493 -7.29 5.69 14.55
C TYR A 493 -7.36 6.71 13.41
N ALA A 494 -8.06 7.82 13.60
CA ALA A 494 -8.15 8.87 12.59
C ALA A 494 -6.79 9.54 12.35
N ILE A 495 -6.02 9.80 13.39
CA ILE A 495 -4.65 10.34 13.30
C ILE A 495 -3.74 9.35 12.53
N GLY A 496 -3.86 8.04 12.78
CA GLY A 496 -3.16 6.99 12.05
C GLY A 496 -3.44 7.05 10.55
N GLY A 497 -4.71 7.09 10.14
CA GLY A 497 -5.09 7.21 8.74
C GLY A 497 -4.58 8.50 8.07
N ILE A 498 -4.61 9.64 8.79
CA ILE A 498 -4.00 10.88 8.27
C ILE A 498 -2.48 10.71 8.10
N SER A 499 -1.81 10.08 9.07
CA SER A 499 -0.39 9.78 9.01
C SER A 499 -0.02 8.97 7.76
N GLU A 500 -0.84 7.97 7.39
CA GLU A 500 -0.62 7.16 6.19
C GLU A 500 -0.60 7.99 4.90
N LEU A 501 -1.46 9.00 4.77
CA LEU A 501 -1.47 9.90 3.61
C LEU A 501 -0.16 10.69 3.48
N PHE A 502 0.38 11.13 4.62
CA PHE A 502 1.63 11.89 4.65
C PHE A 502 2.87 11.02 4.41
N ILE A 503 2.78 9.70 4.63
CA ILE A 503 3.92 8.79 4.49
C ILE A 503 3.88 8.09 3.13
N ASN A 504 2.79 7.40 2.79
CA ASN A 504 2.75 6.49 1.65
C ASN A 504 2.86 7.22 0.32
N VAL A 505 2.13 8.33 0.14
CA VAL A 505 2.12 9.06 -1.14
C VAL A 505 3.51 9.60 -1.52
N PRO A 506 4.21 10.39 -0.67
CA PRO A 506 5.53 10.88 -1.03
C PRO A 506 6.60 9.78 -1.05
N ALA A 507 6.48 8.73 -0.23
CA ALA A 507 7.44 7.62 -0.23
C ALA A 507 7.46 6.87 -1.56
N TYR A 508 6.29 6.58 -2.13
CA TYR A 508 6.21 6.00 -3.46
C TYR A 508 6.77 6.95 -4.53
N GLY A 509 6.45 8.24 -4.44
CA GLY A 509 6.99 9.25 -5.36
C GLY A 509 8.52 9.23 -5.39
N ILE A 510 9.19 9.31 -4.22
CA ILE A 510 10.65 9.25 -4.12
C ILE A 510 11.19 7.91 -4.65
N ALA A 511 10.60 6.80 -4.22
CA ALA A 511 11.11 5.48 -4.56
C ALA A 511 11.01 5.20 -6.07
N TYR A 512 9.89 5.57 -6.70
CA TYR A 512 9.69 5.38 -8.14
C TYR A 512 10.47 6.36 -9.02
N SER A 513 10.67 7.61 -8.57
CA SER A 513 11.44 8.59 -9.33
C SER A 513 12.94 8.28 -9.34
N ARG A 514 13.46 7.69 -8.26
CA ARG A 514 14.88 7.35 -8.11
C ARG A 514 15.24 5.93 -8.56
N ALA A 515 14.28 5.01 -8.60
CA ALA A 515 14.51 3.66 -9.08
C ALA A 515 14.40 3.57 -10.61
N PRO A 516 15.27 2.81 -11.27
CA PRO A 516 15.14 2.53 -12.69
C PRO A 516 13.79 1.90 -13.03
N PRO A 517 13.24 2.13 -14.25
CA PRO A 517 11.92 1.61 -14.64
C PRO A 517 11.76 0.09 -14.51
N ASN A 518 12.82 -0.67 -14.80
CA ASN A 518 12.87 -2.13 -14.67
C ASN A 518 12.84 -2.61 -13.21
N MET A 519 13.12 -1.74 -12.23
CA MET A 519 13.18 -2.08 -10.79
C MET A 519 11.93 -1.64 -10.00
N ARG A 520 10.91 -1.06 -10.63
CA ARG A 520 9.67 -0.62 -9.94
C ARG A 520 8.96 -1.76 -9.22
N GLY A 521 8.99 -2.98 -9.77
CA GLY A 521 8.49 -4.18 -9.10
C GLY A 521 9.23 -4.49 -7.80
N LEU A 522 10.55 -4.30 -7.78
CA LEU A 522 11.37 -4.45 -6.57
C LEU A 522 11.02 -3.41 -5.50
N VAL A 523 10.75 -2.16 -5.89
CA VAL A 523 10.28 -1.10 -4.98
C VAL A 523 8.99 -1.52 -4.26
N SER A 524 7.99 -1.98 -5.02
CA SER A 524 6.73 -2.49 -4.45
C SER A 524 6.96 -3.69 -3.54
N ALA A 525 7.86 -4.59 -3.92
CA ALA A 525 8.22 -5.76 -3.13
C ALA A 525 8.85 -5.37 -1.78
N ILE A 526 9.77 -4.42 -1.76
CA ILE A 526 10.41 -3.93 -0.53
C ILE A 526 9.38 -3.24 0.38
N ASN A 527 8.44 -2.47 -0.18
CA ASN A 527 7.38 -1.85 0.60
C ASN A 527 6.48 -2.90 1.28
N LEU A 528 5.99 -3.90 0.54
CA LEU A 528 5.20 -4.99 1.11
C LEU A 528 5.97 -5.75 2.19
N PHE A 529 7.26 -5.97 1.97
CA PHE A 529 8.13 -6.63 2.96
C PHE A 529 8.31 -5.79 4.22
N SER A 530 8.42 -4.46 4.13
CA SER A 530 8.49 -3.59 5.30
C SER A 530 7.23 -3.69 6.17
N THR A 531 6.04 -3.78 5.55
CA THR A 531 4.78 -4.02 6.25
C THR A 531 4.76 -5.41 6.91
N ALA A 532 5.26 -6.44 6.20
CA ALA A 532 5.37 -7.79 6.77
C ALA A 532 6.27 -7.84 8.01
N ILE A 533 7.32 -7.01 8.08
CA ILE A 533 8.19 -6.88 9.27
C ILE A 533 7.40 -6.39 10.49
N ALA A 534 6.50 -5.42 10.33
CA ALA A 534 5.64 -4.95 11.44
C ALA A 534 4.79 -6.08 12.00
N TYR A 535 4.17 -6.88 11.16
CA TYR A 535 3.38 -8.05 11.59
C TYR A 535 4.25 -9.17 12.20
N LEU A 536 5.47 -9.35 11.71
CA LEU A 536 6.43 -10.28 12.30
C LEU A 536 6.82 -9.85 13.72
N ILE A 537 7.04 -8.56 13.96
CA ILE A 537 7.29 -8.00 15.30
C ILE A 537 6.07 -8.25 16.19
N GLY A 538 4.85 -7.97 15.69
CA GLY A 538 3.60 -8.24 16.41
C GLY A 538 3.43 -9.71 16.78
N LEU A 539 3.82 -10.62 15.89
CA LEU A 539 3.78 -12.06 16.14
C LEU A 539 4.84 -12.48 17.18
N ALA A 540 6.07 -12.00 17.05
CA ALA A 540 7.15 -12.30 17.97
C ALA A 540 6.87 -11.80 19.40
N CYS A 541 6.21 -10.64 19.51
CA CYS A 541 5.85 -10.02 20.78
C CYS A 541 4.52 -10.53 21.37
N SER A 542 3.83 -11.48 20.74
CA SER A 542 2.49 -11.93 21.16
C SER A 542 2.39 -12.32 22.65
N ALA A 543 3.45 -12.83 23.23
CA ALA A 543 3.47 -13.23 24.64
C ALA A 543 3.35 -12.05 25.63
N VAL A 544 3.74 -10.84 25.22
CA VAL A 544 3.71 -9.61 26.04
C VAL A 544 2.51 -8.72 25.74
N ILE A 545 1.80 -8.96 24.62
CA ILE A 545 0.60 -8.21 24.22
C ILE A 545 -0.61 -8.74 25.02
N LYS A 546 -0.62 -8.42 26.29
CA LYS A 546 -1.67 -8.78 27.26
C LYS A 546 -1.60 -7.88 28.49
N ASP A 547 -2.64 -7.88 29.28
CA ASP A 547 -2.62 -7.26 30.60
C ASP A 547 -1.53 -7.88 31.50
N PRO A 548 -0.82 -7.08 32.28
CA PRO A 548 -0.96 -5.63 32.50
C PRO A 548 -0.04 -4.77 31.62
N TYR A 549 0.51 -5.29 30.52
CA TYR A 549 1.60 -4.67 29.77
C TYR A 549 1.15 -3.76 28.63
N LEU A 550 -0.15 -3.71 28.28
CA LEU A 550 -0.65 -2.95 27.12
C LEU A 550 -0.29 -1.45 27.12
N THR A 551 -0.21 -0.81 28.30
CA THR A 551 0.23 0.60 28.36
C THR A 551 1.66 0.77 27.85
N TRP A 552 2.56 -0.17 28.17
CA TRP A 552 3.94 -0.15 27.71
C TRP A 552 4.08 -0.61 26.25
N ASP A 553 3.17 -1.42 25.79
CA ASP A 553 3.06 -1.83 24.38
C ASP A 553 2.86 -0.60 23.48
N PHE A 554 1.87 0.24 23.80
CA PHE A 554 1.65 1.52 23.12
C PHE A 554 2.76 2.53 23.39
N GLY A 555 3.14 2.72 24.66
CA GLY A 555 4.13 3.71 25.08
C GLY A 555 5.51 3.45 24.52
N GLY A 556 5.93 2.19 24.45
CA GLY A 556 7.20 1.79 23.84
C GLY A 556 7.25 2.10 22.34
N CYS A 557 6.17 1.81 21.60
CA CYS A 557 6.04 2.19 20.21
C CYS A 557 6.08 3.70 20.00
N ALA A 558 5.38 4.47 20.85
CA ALA A 558 5.37 5.93 20.77
C ALA A 558 6.76 6.54 21.03
N ILE A 559 7.47 6.04 22.05
CA ILE A 559 8.85 6.49 22.34
C ILE A 559 9.79 6.16 21.17
N ALA A 560 9.74 4.91 20.68
CA ALA A 560 10.55 4.50 19.54
C ALA A 560 10.20 5.31 18.28
N GLY A 561 8.91 5.56 18.03
CA GLY A 561 8.42 6.38 16.93
C GLY A 561 8.94 7.79 16.97
N GLY A 562 8.93 8.45 18.16
CA GLY A 562 9.49 9.78 18.35
C GLY A 562 10.98 9.85 18.03
N ILE A 563 11.76 8.89 18.56
CA ILE A 563 13.20 8.80 18.30
C ILE A 563 13.46 8.58 16.80
N LEU A 564 12.77 7.62 16.19
CA LEU A 564 12.96 7.29 14.78
C LEU A 564 12.49 8.41 13.86
N THR A 565 11.46 9.19 14.22
CA THR A 565 11.05 10.38 13.47
C THR A 565 12.17 11.41 13.39
N VAL A 566 12.86 11.68 14.51
CA VAL A 566 14.00 12.59 14.55
C VAL A 566 15.16 12.04 13.71
N ILE A 567 15.48 10.74 13.84
CA ILE A 567 16.53 10.10 13.05
C ILE A 567 16.19 10.18 11.56
N PHE A 568 14.95 9.89 11.18
CA PHE A 568 14.47 9.95 9.80
C PHE A 568 14.72 11.33 9.19
N TRP A 569 14.33 12.40 9.89
CA TRP A 569 14.56 13.76 9.42
C TRP A 569 16.03 14.06 9.15
N PHE A 570 16.91 13.75 10.10
CA PHE A 570 18.33 14.02 9.91
C PHE A 570 18.98 13.17 8.83
N MET A 571 18.52 11.94 8.62
CA MET A 571 19.04 11.06 7.58
C MET A 571 18.63 11.48 6.16
N PHE A 572 17.40 11.94 5.99
CA PHE A 572 16.81 12.10 4.65
C PHE A 572 16.52 13.55 4.26
N LYS A 573 16.66 14.55 5.15
CA LYS A 573 16.39 15.97 4.82
C LYS A 573 17.15 16.51 3.61
N HIS A 574 18.29 15.91 3.24
CA HIS A 574 19.06 16.31 2.07
C HIS A 574 18.30 16.05 0.75
N ILE A 575 17.39 15.08 0.73
CA ILE A 575 16.56 14.75 -0.44
C ILE A 575 15.63 15.92 -0.79
N ASP A 576 15.02 16.56 0.21
CA ASP A 576 14.15 17.73 -0.03
C ASP A 576 14.94 18.92 -0.62
N ASN A 577 16.21 19.09 -0.22
CA ASN A 577 17.06 20.13 -0.76
C ASN A 577 17.46 19.88 -2.22
N GLU A 578 17.71 18.62 -2.59
CA GLU A 578 18.02 18.23 -3.97
C GLU A 578 16.82 18.45 -4.90
N GLU A 579 15.63 18.08 -4.48
CA GLU A 579 14.40 18.21 -5.26
C GLU A 579 14.00 19.69 -5.42
N TYR A 580 14.21 20.51 -4.38
CA TYR A 580 14.00 21.95 -4.43
C TYR A 580 14.94 22.64 -5.43
N THR A 581 16.21 22.23 -5.49
CA THR A 581 17.19 22.77 -6.45
C THR A 581 16.88 22.36 -7.88
N LEU A 582 16.32 21.17 -8.11
CA LEU A 582 15.89 20.71 -9.44
C LEU A 582 14.65 21.50 -9.90
N SER A 583 13.65 21.67 -9.05
CA SER A 583 12.44 22.44 -9.38
C SER A 583 12.74 23.94 -9.64
N GLN A 584 13.66 24.55 -8.90
CA GLN A 584 14.10 25.92 -9.18
C GLN A 584 14.85 26.04 -10.52
N ARG A 585 15.61 25.04 -10.91
CA ARG A 585 16.27 25.03 -12.24
C ARG A 585 15.22 24.98 -13.36
N ASP A 586 14.19 24.18 -13.22
CA ASP A 586 13.11 24.09 -14.21
C ASP A 586 12.31 25.40 -14.29
N ASP A 587 12.01 26.05 -13.15
CA ASP A 587 11.33 27.35 -13.12
C ASP A 587 12.20 28.49 -13.71
N HIS A 588 13.51 28.47 -13.50
CA HIS A 588 14.43 29.44 -14.11
C HIS A 588 14.58 29.24 -15.63
N HIS A 589 14.53 28.02 -16.14
CA HIS A 589 14.51 27.77 -17.58
C HIS A 589 13.22 28.23 -18.24
N VAL A 590 12.08 28.14 -17.56
CA VAL A 590 10.78 28.61 -18.07
C VAL A 590 10.70 30.15 -18.06
N THR A 591 11.29 30.83 -17.07
CA THR A 591 11.29 32.31 -16.98
C THR A 591 12.29 32.98 -17.91
N GLN A 592 13.41 32.34 -18.23
CA GLN A 592 14.37 32.89 -19.18
C GLN A 592 13.98 32.76 -20.67
N GLN A 593 13.05 31.83 -21.00
CA GLN A 593 12.52 31.72 -22.36
C GLN A 593 11.32 32.64 -22.67
N GLY A 594 10.84 33.40 -21.68
CA GLY A 594 9.72 34.35 -21.82
C GLY A 594 10.13 35.80 -22.08
N HIS A 595 11.39 36.12 -22.24
CA HIS A 595 11.85 37.46 -22.52
C HIS A 595 12.91 37.42 -23.62
N ASP A 596 12.47 37.35 -24.89
CA ASP A 596 13.24 37.80 -26.03
C ASP A 596 12.79 39.22 -26.40
N PRO A 597 13.67 40.24 -26.29
CA PRO A 597 13.52 41.46 -27.04
C PRO A 597 14.15 41.23 -28.44
N GLU A 598 13.39 41.62 -29.43
CA GLU A 598 13.81 41.72 -30.83
C GLU A 598 15.16 42.44 -31.02
N MET A 599 15.81 42.00 -32.10
CA MET A 599 16.84 42.68 -32.90
C MET A 599 18.31 42.58 -32.46
N ASP A 600 19.18 41.99 -33.21
CA ASP A 600 19.96 42.43 -34.33
C ASP A 600 21.08 41.41 -34.66
N GLY A 601 21.26 41.19 -35.94
CA GLY A 601 22.29 40.29 -36.45
C GLY A 601 23.71 40.74 -36.15
N HIS A 602 24.57 39.81 -35.84
CA HIS A 602 25.89 39.65 -36.47
C HIS A 602 26.59 38.35 -35.99
N ASN A 603 27.19 37.70 -36.96
CA ASN A 603 28.10 36.55 -36.85
C ASN A 603 29.06 36.61 -35.66
N SER A 604 29.16 35.54 -34.91
CA SER A 604 30.48 34.97 -34.57
C SER A 604 30.32 33.53 -34.05
N HIS A 605 30.99 32.62 -34.74
CA HIS A 605 31.29 31.27 -34.27
C HIS A 605 32.00 31.30 -32.92
N ASN A 606 31.44 30.63 -31.90
CA ASN A 606 32.23 30.10 -30.82
C ASN A 606 31.70 28.70 -30.44
N PRO A 607 32.57 27.69 -30.42
CA PRO A 607 32.18 26.34 -30.11
C PRO A 607 31.95 26.22 -28.60
N VAL A 608 30.79 25.67 -28.23
CA VAL A 608 30.48 25.24 -26.86
C VAL A 608 31.41 24.08 -26.52
N ILE A 609 32.39 24.32 -25.65
CA ILE A 609 33.25 23.28 -25.08
C ILE A 609 32.41 22.58 -24.01
N GLY A 610 31.92 21.37 -24.33
CA GLY A 610 31.40 20.46 -23.35
C GLY A 610 32.50 20.10 -22.35
N THR A 611 32.27 20.32 -21.08
CA THR A 611 33.13 19.81 -19.99
C THR A 611 32.97 18.29 -19.92
N ASP A 612 33.94 17.61 -20.50
CA ASP A 612 34.09 16.16 -20.43
C ASP A 612 34.43 15.76 -18.97
N PRO A 613 33.61 14.92 -18.31
CA PRO A 613 33.85 14.51 -16.92
C PRO A 613 35.20 13.83 -16.70
N ASP A 614 35.78 13.21 -17.73
CA ASP A 614 37.07 12.54 -17.63
C ASP A 614 38.26 13.53 -17.53
N LYS A 615 38.09 14.75 -17.97
CA LYS A 615 39.15 15.81 -17.84
C LYS A 615 39.22 16.38 -16.42
N VAL A 616 38.14 16.42 -15.68
CA VAL A 616 38.12 16.86 -14.26
C VAL A 616 38.90 15.88 -13.40
N TYR A 617 38.80 14.58 -13.69
CA TYR A 617 39.53 13.55 -12.96
C TYR A 617 41.06 13.56 -13.20
N GLU A 618 41.49 14.08 -14.33
CA GLU A 618 42.91 14.17 -14.68
C GLU A 618 43.62 15.37 -13.99
N TYR A 619 42.87 16.46 -13.70
CA TYR A 619 43.38 17.62 -12.95
C TYR A 619 43.52 17.30 -11.44
N GLU A 620 42.59 16.56 -10.85
CA GLU A 620 42.70 16.13 -9.44
C GLU A 620 43.87 15.15 -9.22
N LYS A 621 44.19 14.32 -10.22
CA LYS A 621 45.29 13.36 -10.15
C LYS A 621 46.67 14.01 -10.24
N LYS A 622 46.76 15.22 -10.80
CA LYS A 622 47.99 16.00 -10.95
C LYS A 622 48.19 17.05 -9.84
N GLY A 623 47.24 17.22 -8.94
CA GLY A 623 47.34 18.21 -7.85
C GLY A 623 47.27 19.67 -8.31
N GLU A 624 46.78 19.93 -9.50
CA GLU A 624 46.62 21.26 -10.07
C GLU A 624 45.21 21.80 -9.81
N LYS A 625 45.12 23.10 -9.43
CA LYS A 625 43.83 23.74 -9.17
C LYS A 625 43.04 23.91 -10.48
N VAL A 626 41.80 23.47 -10.49
CA VAL A 626 40.86 23.71 -11.59
C VAL A 626 40.70 25.24 -11.79
N PRO A 627 40.87 25.78 -13.01
CA PRO A 627 40.69 27.21 -13.25
C PRO A 627 39.22 27.60 -13.02
N THR A 628 38.98 28.49 -12.07
CA THR A 628 37.67 29.15 -11.87
C THR A 628 37.55 30.24 -12.92
N LEU A 629 36.57 30.12 -13.79
CA LEU A 629 36.14 31.22 -14.67
C LEU A 629 35.31 32.23 -13.86
N HIS A 630 35.77 33.49 -13.94
CA HIS A 630 35.03 34.67 -13.46
C HIS A 630 33.88 35.02 -14.41
#